data_e245780dde2c6433a473d4ce21cb04ea
#
_entry.id   e245780dde2c6433a473d4ce21cb04ea
#
_cell.length_a   1.000
_cell.length_b   1.000
_cell.length_c   1.000
_cell.angle_alpha   90.00
_cell.angle_beta   90.00
_cell.angle_gamma   90.00
#
_symmetry.space_group_name_H-M   'P 1'
#
loop_
_entity.id
_entity.type
_entity.pdbx_description
1 polymer ?
#
loop_
_entity_poly.entity_id
_entity_poly.type
_entity_poly.pdbx_seq_one_letter_code
_entity_poly.pdbx_strand_id
1 'polypeptide(L)'
;MQDEGWPDGPIVLGVGWNFSEHLIRTAAVLAAALGQHLVCAFVDPASYLTEWEPDAIRTARSLDPVVNEETDFPSRQLQRNLESILGQRGESWSFRVLNGDVSKALNRLAENAGASLLIVGADRTGLLARTDRLLEGSVSASLIHNQHRPVLVIPGR
;
A
#
# COMPACT_ATOMS: atom_id res chain seq x y z
N MET A 1 18.34 26.40 -15.83
CA MET A 1 18.09 25.74 -14.56
C MET A 1 16.67 25.22 -14.59
N GLN A 2 16.51 23.95 -14.82
CA GLN A 2 15.18 23.34 -14.75
C GLN A 2 14.81 23.29 -13.27
N ASP A 3 13.66 23.84 -12.95
CA ASP A 3 13.08 23.69 -11.62
C ASP A 3 12.69 22.21 -11.48
N GLU A 4 13.63 21.42 -10.99
CA GLU A 4 13.36 20.01 -10.66
C GLU A 4 12.52 19.97 -9.39
N GLY A 5 11.25 20.35 -9.54
CA GLY A 5 10.26 20.18 -8.51
C GLY A 5 10.08 18.70 -8.15
N TRP A 6 9.45 18.44 -7.04
CA TRP A 6 9.09 17.06 -6.66
C TRP A 6 8.26 16.41 -7.79
N PRO A 7 8.53 15.16 -8.17
CA PRO A 7 7.78 14.49 -9.23
C PRO A 7 6.28 14.48 -8.97
N ASP A 8 5.49 14.73 -9.99
CA ASP A 8 4.04 14.59 -9.92
C ASP A 8 3.66 13.12 -9.86
N GLY A 9 2.62 12.81 -9.11
CA GLY A 9 2.08 11.47 -8.99
C GLY A 9 1.64 11.13 -7.58
N PRO A 10 0.84 10.08 -7.41
CA PRO A 10 0.41 9.67 -6.09
C PRO A 10 1.56 9.13 -5.24
N ILE A 11 1.37 9.15 -3.94
CA ILE A 11 2.23 8.46 -2.98
C ILE A 11 1.62 7.09 -2.70
N VAL A 12 2.40 6.03 -2.86
CA VAL A 12 1.99 4.67 -2.52
C VAL A 12 2.51 4.31 -1.13
N LEU A 13 1.60 3.97 -0.21
CA LEU A 13 1.89 3.51 1.13
C LEU A 13 1.60 2.02 1.24
N GLY A 14 2.61 1.21 1.50
CA GLY A 14 2.43 -0.19 1.85
C GLY A 14 1.93 -0.35 3.28
N VAL A 15 0.77 -0.96 3.47
CA VAL A 15 0.17 -1.21 4.79
C VAL A 15 0.08 -2.70 5.06
N GLY A 16 0.46 -3.12 6.28
CA GLY A 16 0.28 -4.48 6.78
C GLY A 16 -0.88 -4.57 7.77
N TRP A 17 -1.16 -5.79 8.24
CA TRP A 17 -2.23 -6.04 9.22
C TRP A 17 -2.09 -5.23 10.51
N ASN A 18 -0.85 -5.12 10.98
CA ASN A 18 -0.51 -4.45 12.23
C ASN A 18 0.21 -3.12 11.95
N PHE A 19 -0.37 -2.30 11.08
CA PHE A 19 0.20 -0.99 10.83
C PHE A 19 0.14 -0.12 12.11
N SER A 20 1.14 0.74 12.28
CA SER A 20 1.08 1.76 13.32
C SER A 20 0.27 2.97 12.84
N GLU A 21 -0.52 3.55 13.72
CA GLU A 21 -1.24 4.79 13.41
C GLU A 21 -0.27 5.91 13.03
N HIS A 22 0.90 5.94 13.65
CA HIS A 22 1.96 6.89 13.33
C HIS A 22 2.40 6.81 11.86
N LEU A 23 2.56 5.60 11.31
CA LEU A 23 2.88 5.40 9.89
C LEU A 23 1.83 6.04 8.99
N ILE A 24 0.56 5.77 9.26
CA ILE A 24 -0.56 6.26 8.45
C ILE A 24 -0.66 7.77 8.51
N ARG A 25 -0.59 8.35 9.71
CA ARG A 25 -0.65 9.81 9.89
C ARG A 25 0.52 10.54 9.25
N THR A 26 1.72 9.99 9.40
CA THR A 26 2.92 10.58 8.79
C THR A 26 2.83 10.58 7.27
N ALA A 27 2.41 9.48 6.68
CA ALA A 27 2.20 9.38 5.23
C ALA A 27 1.13 10.37 4.75
N ALA A 28 0.03 10.50 5.47
CA ALA A 28 -1.05 11.43 5.13
C ALA A 28 -0.60 12.90 5.21
N VAL A 29 0.15 13.26 6.24
CA VAL A 29 0.70 14.61 6.40
C VAL A 29 1.65 14.92 5.25
N LEU A 30 2.51 13.98 4.87
CA LEU A 30 3.44 14.15 3.78
C LEU A 30 2.72 14.29 2.43
N ALA A 31 1.72 13.45 2.17
CA ALA A 31 0.90 13.54 0.96
C ALA A 31 0.21 14.90 0.84
N ALA A 32 -0.38 15.37 1.95
CA ALA A 32 -1.02 16.68 2.01
C ALA A 32 -0.03 17.82 1.77
N ALA A 33 1.16 17.75 2.37
CA ALA A 33 2.21 18.76 2.20
C ALA A 33 2.72 18.84 0.76
N LEU A 34 2.74 17.72 0.05
CA LEU A 34 3.13 17.65 -1.36
C LEU A 34 1.94 17.88 -2.33
N GLY A 35 0.74 18.01 -1.82
CA GLY A 35 -0.47 18.14 -2.64
C GLY A 35 -0.77 16.90 -3.48
N GLN A 36 -0.38 15.71 -3.00
CA GLN A 36 -0.49 14.46 -3.74
C GLN A 36 -1.50 13.50 -3.10
N HIS A 37 -2.10 12.67 -3.94
CA HIS A 37 -3.02 11.62 -3.50
C HIS A 37 -2.27 10.48 -2.81
N LEU A 38 -2.83 9.96 -1.70
CA LEU A 38 -2.27 8.83 -0.98
C LEU A 38 -2.99 7.53 -1.36
N VAL A 39 -2.25 6.57 -1.91
CA VAL A 39 -2.75 5.23 -2.20
C VAL A 39 -2.26 4.27 -1.11
N CYS A 40 -3.16 3.85 -0.23
CA CYS A 40 -2.87 2.82 0.76
C CYS A 40 -3.02 1.44 0.11
N ALA A 41 -1.94 0.69 0.04
CA ALA A 41 -1.89 -0.60 -0.63
C ALA A 41 -1.63 -1.73 0.38
N PHE A 42 -2.56 -2.67 0.44
CA PHE A 42 -2.43 -3.90 1.20
C PHE A 42 -2.12 -5.06 0.25
N VAL A 43 -1.06 -5.79 0.53
CA VAL A 43 -0.70 -6.98 -0.24
C VAL A 43 -1.12 -8.22 0.53
N ASP A 44 -2.04 -8.99 -0.03
CA ASP A 44 -2.45 -10.28 0.50
C ASP A 44 -1.68 -11.40 -0.23
N PRO A 45 -0.67 -12.00 0.40
CA PRO A 45 0.13 -13.04 -0.24
C PRO A 45 -0.64 -14.36 -0.42
N ALA A 46 -1.74 -14.55 0.28
CA ALA A 46 -2.60 -15.72 0.17
C ALA A 46 -3.69 -15.57 -0.88
N SER A 47 -3.90 -14.37 -1.40
CA SER A 47 -4.93 -14.12 -2.39
C SER A 47 -4.46 -14.50 -3.80
N TYR A 48 -5.26 -15.30 -4.47
CA TYR A 48 -5.09 -15.61 -5.90
C TYR A 48 -5.90 -14.67 -6.81
N LEU A 49 -6.55 -13.68 -6.21
CA LEU A 49 -7.32 -12.69 -6.95
C LEU A 49 -6.39 -11.68 -7.61
N THR A 50 -6.77 -11.21 -8.76
CA THR A 50 -6.13 -10.07 -9.41
C THR A 50 -6.33 -8.81 -8.57
N GLU A 51 -5.42 -7.87 -8.74
CA GLU A 51 -5.51 -6.55 -8.11
C GLU A 51 -6.86 -5.90 -8.40
N TRP A 52 -7.51 -5.36 -7.39
CA TRP A 52 -8.78 -4.69 -7.52
C TRP A 52 -8.89 -3.50 -6.57
N GLU A 53 -9.65 -2.52 -6.98
CA GLU A 53 -10.10 -1.47 -6.10
C GLU A 53 -11.41 -1.88 -5.44
N PRO A 54 -11.57 -1.70 -4.13
CA PRO A 54 -12.82 -2.06 -3.44
C PRO A 54 -14.07 -1.38 -4.02
N ASP A 55 -13.88 -0.26 -4.68
CA ASP A 55 -14.96 0.52 -5.32
C ASP A 55 -15.13 0.22 -6.81
N ALA A 56 -14.21 -0.53 -7.42
CA ALA A 56 -14.34 -0.94 -8.80
C ALA A 56 -15.39 -2.05 -8.96
N ILE A 57 -16.03 -2.08 -10.11
CA ILE A 57 -17.11 -3.00 -10.42
C ILE A 57 -16.65 -4.46 -10.22
N ARG A 58 -17.41 -5.19 -9.47
CA ARG A 58 -17.18 -6.56 -8.99
C ARG A 58 -17.22 -7.64 -10.10
N THR A 59 -16.76 -7.34 -11.29
CA THR A 59 -16.93 -8.22 -12.46
C THR A 59 -16.07 -9.48 -12.43
N ALA A 60 -15.07 -9.58 -11.55
CA ALA A 60 -14.18 -10.74 -11.46
C ALA A 60 -14.41 -11.60 -10.20
N ARG A 61 -15.49 -11.38 -9.47
CA ARG A 61 -15.80 -12.18 -8.28
C ARG A 61 -16.51 -13.47 -8.63
N SER A 62 -16.25 -14.51 -7.83
CA SER A 62 -17.07 -15.70 -7.83
C SER A 62 -18.55 -15.33 -7.64
N LEU A 63 -19.45 -16.08 -8.25
CA LEU A 63 -20.88 -15.93 -8.06
C LEU A 63 -21.37 -16.39 -6.68
N ASP A 64 -20.47 -16.96 -5.87
CA ASP A 64 -20.78 -17.35 -4.50
C ASP A 64 -20.45 -16.18 -3.54
N PRO A 65 -21.50 -15.53 -2.98
CA PRO A 65 -21.31 -14.38 -2.08
C PRO A 65 -20.57 -14.74 -0.80
N VAL A 66 -20.73 -15.96 -0.29
CA VAL A 66 -20.11 -16.41 0.97
C VAL A 66 -18.61 -16.52 0.83
N VAL A 67 -18.13 -17.12 -0.26
CA VAL A 67 -16.69 -17.24 -0.53
C VAL A 67 -16.05 -15.87 -0.70
N ASN A 68 -16.71 -14.95 -1.38
CA ASN A 68 -16.21 -13.60 -1.58
C ASN A 68 -16.17 -12.80 -0.28
N GLU A 69 -17.16 -12.96 0.61
CA GLU A 69 -17.19 -12.28 1.91
C GLU A 69 -16.08 -12.76 2.82
N GLU A 70 -15.83 -14.06 2.89
CA GLU A 70 -14.73 -14.62 3.70
C GLU A 70 -13.36 -14.17 3.19
N THR A 71 -13.17 -14.13 1.88
CA THR A 71 -11.92 -13.69 1.26
C THR A 71 -11.67 -12.19 1.46
N ASP A 72 -12.73 -11.39 1.46
CA ASP A 72 -12.63 -9.94 1.58
C ASP A 72 -12.60 -9.44 3.03
N PHE A 73 -12.99 -10.27 3.98
CA PHE A 73 -13.15 -9.86 5.38
C PHE A 73 -11.93 -9.15 5.97
N PRO A 74 -10.73 -9.68 5.81
CA PRO A 74 -9.55 -9.03 6.32
C PRO A 74 -9.29 -7.65 5.70
N SER A 75 -9.38 -7.54 4.39
CA SER A 75 -9.13 -6.27 3.70
C SER A 75 -10.17 -5.21 4.04
N ARG A 76 -11.41 -5.59 4.25
CA ARG A 76 -12.49 -4.68 4.72
C ARG A 76 -12.23 -4.16 6.13
N GLN A 77 -11.75 -5.01 7.03
CA GLN A 77 -11.41 -4.57 8.38
C GLN A 77 -10.25 -3.58 8.36
N LEU A 78 -9.23 -3.87 7.56
CA LEU A 78 -8.10 -2.96 7.36
C LEU A 78 -8.56 -1.61 6.78
N GLN A 79 -9.43 -1.65 5.79
CA GLN A 79 -10.01 -0.45 5.20
C GLN A 79 -10.76 0.40 6.23
N ARG A 80 -11.59 -0.21 7.09
CA ARG A 80 -12.32 0.49 8.16
C ARG A 80 -11.34 1.14 9.15
N ASN A 81 -10.27 0.43 9.49
CA ASN A 81 -9.24 0.97 10.37
C ASN A 81 -8.55 2.19 9.75
N LEU A 82 -8.26 2.14 8.46
CA LEU A 82 -7.71 3.29 7.73
C LEU A 82 -8.72 4.45 7.67
N GLU A 83 -9.99 4.18 7.40
CA GLU A 83 -11.04 5.21 7.39
C GLU A 83 -11.20 5.88 8.75
N SER A 84 -11.01 5.17 9.85
CA SER A 84 -11.05 5.75 11.20
C SER A 84 -9.91 6.75 11.46
N ILE A 85 -8.79 6.60 10.77
CA ILE A 85 -7.63 7.48 10.92
C ILE A 85 -7.65 8.61 9.88
N LEU A 86 -7.97 8.29 8.64
CA LEU A 86 -7.85 9.18 7.48
C LEU A 86 -9.16 9.87 7.09
N GLY A 87 -10.28 9.42 7.60
CA GLY A 87 -11.60 9.85 7.15
C GLY A 87 -12.06 9.10 5.90
N GLN A 88 -13.10 9.60 5.26
CA GLN A 88 -13.66 8.95 4.06
C GLN A 88 -12.68 8.99 2.90
N ARG A 89 -12.68 7.90 2.13
CA ARG A 89 -11.92 7.82 0.87
C ARG A 89 -12.47 8.81 -0.14
N GLY A 90 -11.62 9.26 -1.02
CA GLY A 90 -12.00 10.21 -2.06
C GLY A 90 -10.78 10.86 -2.71
N GLU A 91 -10.78 12.17 -2.79
CA GLU A 91 -9.72 12.93 -3.44
C GLU A 91 -8.37 12.85 -2.73
N SER A 92 -8.35 12.72 -1.39
CA SER A 92 -7.12 12.72 -0.60
C SER A 92 -6.46 11.35 -0.49
N TRP A 93 -7.23 10.28 -0.45
CA TRP A 93 -6.67 8.93 -0.36
C TRP A 93 -7.59 7.85 -0.93
N SER A 94 -7.01 6.72 -1.28
CA SER A 94 -7.71 5.53 -1.75
C SER A 94 -7.08 4.27 -1.15
N PHE A 95 -7.78 3.14 -1.27
CA PHE A 95 -7.31 1.85 -0.77
C PHE A 95 -7.28 0.82 -1.89
N ARG A 96 -6.18 0.08 -1.98
CA ARG A 96 -6.03 -1.02 -2.93
C ARG A 96 -5.59 -2.30 -2.26
N VAL A 97 -6.14 -3.41 -2.73
CA VAL A 97 -5.74 -4.76 -2.34
C VAL A 97 -4.96 -5.37 -3.49
N LEU A 98 -3.74 -5.79 -3.20
CA LEU A 98 -2.84 -6.42 -4.16
C LEU A 98 -2.60 -7.87 -3.75
N ASN A 99 -2.03 -8.66 -4.64
CA ASN A 99 -1.69 -10.05 -4.38
C ASN A 99 -0.24 -10.37 -4.72
N GLY A 100 0.23 -11.50 -4.21
CA GLY A 100 1.55 -12.01 -4.51
C GLY A 100 2.65 -11.51 -3.59
N ASP A 101 3.86 -11.43 -4.11
CA ASP A 101 5.02 -10.92 -3.39
C ASP A 101 4.89 -9.43 -3.10
N VAL A 102 5.14 -9.04 -1.86
CA VAL A 102 4.90 -7.66 -1.39
C VAL A 102 5.69 -6.64 -2.19
N SER A 103 6.98 -6.83 -2.36
CA SER A 103 7.81 -5.85 -3.05
C SER A 103 7.47 -5.76 -4.53
N LYS A 104 7.21 -6.89 -5.17
CA LYS A 104 6.81 -6.92 -6.58
C LYS A 104 5.44 -6.27 -6.81
N ALA A 105 4.48 -6.54 -5.93
CA ALA A 105 3.15 -5.97 -6.03
C ALA A 105 3.17 -4.45 -5.84
N LEU A 106 3.90 -3.96 -4.83
CA LEU A 106 4.05 -2.52 -4.58
C LEU A 106 4.79 -1.82 -5.73
N ASN A 107 5.84 -2.43 -6.28
CA ASN A 107 6.56 -1.89 -7.44
C ASN A 107 5.65 -1.80 -8.66
N ARG A 108 4.89 -2.83 -8.94
CA ARG A 108 3.94 -2.86 -10.06
C ARG A 108 2.86 -1.79 -9.90
N LEU A 109 2.30 -1.64 -8.69
CA LEU A 109 1.34 -0.58 -8.42
C LEU A 109 1.96 0.80 -8.60
N ALA A 110 3.13 1.04 -8.04
CA ALA A 110 3.82 2.31 -8.15
C ALA A 110 4.14 2.68 -9.60
N GLU A 111 4.55 1.70 -10.40
CA GLU A 111 4.80 1.90 -11.82
C GLU A 111 3.53 2.22 -12.59
N ASN A 112 2.48 1.42 -12.41
CA ASN A 112 1.20 1.62 -13.10
C ASN A 112 0.51 2.93 -12.72
N ALA A 113 0.64 3.35 -11.48
CA ALA A 113 0.06 4.60 -10.99
C ALA A 113 0.92 5.83 -11.28
N GLY A 114 2.14 5.66 -11.77
CA GLY A 114 3.09 6.77 -11.92
C GLY A 114 3.43 7.43 -10.57
N ALA A 115 3.61 6.61 -9.52
CA ALA A 115 3.83 7.12 -8.17
C ALA A 115 5.10 7.96 -8.06
N SER A 116 5.02 9.03 -7.29
CA SER A 116 6.16 9.92 -6.99
C SER A 116 7.03 9.39 -5.86
N LEU A 117 6.46 8.61 -4.95
CA LEU A 117 7.09 8.12 -3.74
C LEU A 117 6.46 6.81 -3.29
N LEU A 118 7.28 5.91 -2.77
CA LEU A 118 6.86 4.74 -2.00
C LEU A 118 7.15 4.96 -0.52
N ILE A 119 6.18 4.66 0.33
CA ILE A 119 6.34 4.68 1.79
C ILE A 119 6.07 3.29 2.34
N VAL A 120 6.94 2.82 3.23
CA VAL A 120 6.77 1.57 3.97
C VAL A 120 7.17 1.76 5.43
N GLY A 121 6.59 0.97 6.31
CA GLY A 121 6.99 0.92 7.71
C GLY A 121 8.25 0.07 7.91
N ALA A 122 9.06 0.43 8.89
CA ALA A 122 10.23 -0.34 9.30
C ALA A 122 9.89 -1.52 10.24
N ASP A 123 8.64 -1.65 10.64
CA ASP A 123 8.21 -2.66 11.61
C ASP A 123 8.31 -4.09 11.07
N ARG A 124 8.94 -4.93 11.89
CA ARG A 124 9.08 -6.37 11.62
C ARG A 124 7.78 -7.17 11.75
N THR A 125 6.73 -6.57 12.27
CA THR A 125 5.47 -7.27 12.58
C THR A 125 4.39 -7.16 11.51
N GLY A 126 4.62 -6.45 10.41
CA GLY A 126 3.67 -6.28 9.33
C GLY A 126 4.16 -6.89 8.02
N LEU A 127 4.26 -6.03 7.02
CA LEU A 127 4.77 -6.37 5.69
C LEU A 127 6.15 -7.04 5.70
N LEU A 128 6.99 -6.75 6.71
CA LEU A 128 8.37 -7.22 6.80
C LEU A 128 8.52 -8.57 7.52
N ALA A 129 7.58 -8.94 8.40
CA ALA A 129 7.72 -10.13 9.23
C ALA A 129 7.57 -11.45 8.47
N ARG A 130 6.89 -11.46 7.34
CA ARG A 130 6.67 -12.68 6.54
C ARG A 130 7.80 -13.00 5.58
N THR A 131 8.67 -12.06 5.30
CA THR A 131 9.83 -12.23 4.44
C THR A 131 11.09 -12.66 5.19
N ASP A 132 11.04 -12.73 6.50
CA ASP A 132 12.19 -13.04 7.38
C ASP A 132 12.70 -14.49 7.23
N ARG A 133 12.01 -15.35 6.50
CA ARG A 133 12.43 -16.74 6.26
C ARG A 133 13.32 -16.94 5.05
N LEU A 134 13.50 -15.95 4.22
CA LEU A 134 14.26 -16.06 2.99
C LEU A 134 15.31 -14.96 2.85
N LEU A 135 16.12 -14.80 3.89
CA LEU A 135 17.47 -14.22 3.74
C LEU A 135 17.60 -13.06 2.76
N GLU A 136 18.15 -11.95 3.21
CA GLU A 136 18.80 -10.98 2.35
C GLU A 136 17.92 -9.90 1.73
N GLY A 137 16.99 -9.39 2.44
CA GLY A 137 16.37 -8.16 1.98
C GLY A 137 15.06 -7.88 2.68
N SER A 138 15.07 -6.88 3.51
CA SER A 138 13.82 -6.24 3.92
C SER A 138 13.04 -5.84 2.66
N VAL A 139 11.72 -5.77 2.74
CA VAL A 139 10.89 -5.26 1.63
C VAL A 139 11.42 -3.92 1.15
N SER A 140 11.86 -3.04 2.07
CA SER A 140 12.48 -1.77 1.73
C SER A 140 13.75 -1.92 0.88
N ALA A 141 14.63 -2.86 1.20
CA ALA A 141 15.83 -3.10 0.40
C ALA A 141 15.49 -3.63 -1.00
N SER A 142 14.57 -4.57 -1.09
CA SER A 142 14.09 -5.07 -2.39
C SER A 142 13.41 -3.98 -3.22
N LEU A 143 12.64 -3.10 -2.58
CA LEU A 143 12.03 -1.96 -3.25
C LEU A 143 13.07 -0.97 -3.77
N ILE A 144 14.09 -0.67 -3.01
CA ILE A 144 15.16 0.26 -3.42
C ILE A 144 15.94 -0.27 -4.63
N HIS A 145 16.22 -1.57 -4.69
CA HIS A 145 16.98 -2.15 -5.78
C HIS A 145 16.24 -2.28 -7.10
N ASN A 146 14.91 -2.35 -7.06
CA ASN A 146 14.10 -2.71 -8.23
C ASN A 146 13.32 -1.53 -8.84
N GLN A 147 13.59 -0.31 -8.41
CA GLN A 147 12.89 0.86 -8.93
C GLN A 147 13.72 2.14 -8.85
N HIS A 148 13.26 3.14 -9.58
CA HIS A 148 13.91 4.46 -9.66
C HIS A 148 13.26 5.51 -8.74
N ARG A 149 12.12 5.20 -8.10
CA ARG A 149 11.39 6.11 -7.22
C ARG A 149 12.04 6.15 -5.84
N PRO A 150 11.98 7.29 -5.15
CA PRO A 150 12.35 7.34 -3.75
C PRO A 150 11.51 6.36 -2.92
N VAL A 151 12.15 5.74 -1.93
CA VAL A 151 11.50 4.91 -0.93
C VAL A 151 11.74 5.51 0.44
N LEU A 152 10.66 5.87 1.12
CA LEU A 152 10.70 6.37 2.48
C LEU A 152 10.34 5.24 3.45
N VAL A 153 11.23 4.99 4.39
CA VAL A 153 11.00 4.01 5.46
C VAL A 153 10.69 4.77 6.74
N ILE A 154 9.50 4.58 7.28
CA ILE A 154 9.06 5.22 8.54
C ILE A 154 9.24 4.20 9.66
N PRO A 155 10.05 4.53 10.70
CA PRO A 155 10.21 3.64 11.84
C PRO A 155 8.89 3.48 12.61
N GLY A 156 8.63 2.26 13.06
CA GLY A 156 7.56 1.98 14.00
C GLY A 156 7.85 2.57 15.38
N ARG A 157 6.81 3.02 16.03
CA ARG A 157 6.86 3.41 17.44
C ARG A 157 5.95 2.52 18.25
#